data_14e7516e1f2ba5e87b37657c128952db
#
_entry.id   14e7516e1f2ba5e87b37657c128952db
#
_cell.length_a   1.000
_cell.length_b   1.000
_cell.length_c   1.000
_cell.angle_alpha   90.00
_cell.angle_beta   90.00
_cell.angle_gamma   90.00
#
_symmetry.space_group_name_H-M   'P 1'
#
loop_
_entity.id
_entity.type
_entity.pdbx_description
1 polymer ?
#
loop_
_entity_poly.entity_id
_entity_poly.type
_entity_poly.pdbx_seq_one_letter_code
_entity_poly.pdbx_strand_id
1 'polypeptide(L)'
;MNEDFYNKGLEKAKQKDYAGAIEEFNHALQLTPYFAEAYFQRGLAYYDSGAILQAVSDYTEALKLNPKSVDAYYCRGLARVALKNLPGALEDVEHAIRLNLNYAAAYSLRGIVRRKQGYIQDAIANFRKAAKLYLEQQDKENCRLCLEKIKKLQPPEKLAAQQLSYKNTSITSTNDYFTQLLEKAERGDTQEAIADLNWVLQADSLDAQAYCCRGVVRCKMASYREAIADFNQALRLNFQDAIVYRNRGKARYLLGDHQGAIADFNQALQMQPQDVLVYVARGNVYRAMGNYLSAIQDYSQGLQINPDDAQAYYNRGIAYTFMEEMQNAVEDYQRAASIFCEQEDWQNYQQVLNSLEKIQKFSPESKKQKDNLLRQRLLRLVGGYWEIAQRLIDQKQDYYPGMSEEWYLQKVVDDLERDRGS
;
A
#
# COMPACT_ATOMS: atom_id res chain seq x y z
N MET A 1 26.39 -40.36 -3.83
CA MET A 1 25.72 -41.12 -2.72
C MET A 1 25.14 -40.18 -1.66
N ASN A 2 25.94 -39.32 -1.03
CA ASN A 2 25.41 -38.37 -0.02
C ASN A 2 24.42 -37.37 -0.64
N GLU A 3 24.75 -36.76 -1.78
CA GLU A 3 23.87 -35.83 -2.51
C GLU A 3 22.59 -36.52 -2.99
N ASP A 4 22.60 -37.81 -3.27
CA ASP A 4 21.42 -38.55 -3.71
C ASP A 4 20.40 -38.66 -2.57
N PHE A 5 20.84 -38.98 -1.34
CA PHE A 5 19.97 -39.00 -0.18
C PHE A 5 19.43 -37.60 0.15
N TYR A 6 20.27 -36.59 0.10
CA TYR A 6 19.84 -35.21 0.32
C TYR A 6 18.78 -34.79 -0.70
N ASN A 7 18.99 -35.03 -2.00
CA ASN A 7 18.04 -34.70 -3.05
C ASN A 7 16.72 -35.48 -2.92
N LYS A 8 16.77 -36.77 -2.57
CA LYS A 8 15.56 -37.56 -2.27
C LYS A 8 14.80 -36.97 -1.07
N GLY A 9 15.52 -36.54 -0.04
CA GLY A 9 14.91 -35.86 1.11
C GLY A 9 14.18 -34.59 0.70
N LEU A 10 14.76 -33.76 -0.16
CA LEU A 10 14.14 -32.56 -0.70
C LEU A 10 12.88 -32.88 -1.54
N GLU A 11 12.91 -33.95 -2.34
CA GLU A 11 11.76 -34.37 -3.13
C GLU A 11 10.60 -34.84 -2.25
N LYS A 12 10.89 -35.66 -1.22
CA LYS A 12 9.90 -36.15 -0.26
C LYS A 12 9.31 -34.97 0.54
N ALA A 13 10.12 -34.02 0.96
CA ALA A 13 9.65 -32.80 1.65
C ALA A 13 8.70 -31.98 0.77
N LYS A 14 8.99 -31.81 -0.53
CA LYS A 14 8.10 -31.16 -1.51
C LYS A 14 6.75 -31.89 -1.64
N GLN A 15 6.74 -33.21 -1.52
CA GLN A 15 5.55 -34.05 -1.52
C GLN A 15 4.83 -34.08 -0.17
N LYS A 16 5.33 -33.33 0.83
CA LYS A 16 4.85 -33.30 2.22
C LYS A 16 5.00 -34.63 2.96
N ASP A 17 5.81 -35.56 2.44
CA ASP A 17 6.25 -36.75 3.16
C ASP A 17 7.43 -36.38 4.06
N TYR A 18 7.09 -35.73 5.19
CA TYR A 18 8.10 -35.23 6.12
C TYR A 18 8.83 -36.38 6.85
N ALA A 19 8.14 -37.48 7.12
CA ALA A 19 8.75 -38.66 7.75
C ALA A 19 9.81 -39.30 6.84
N GLY A 20 9.44 -39.55 5.58
CA GLY A 20 10.38 -40.06 4.61
C GLY A 20 11.52 -39.08 4.28
N ALA A 21 11.25 -37.76 4.28
CA ALA A 21 12.28 -36.74 4.10
C ALA A 21 13.33 -36.77 5.24
N ILE A 22 12.86 -36.89 6.48
CA ILE A 22 13.72 -37.03 7.69
C ILE A 22 14.61 -38.25 7.60
N GLU A 23 14.09 -39.39 7.15
CA GLU A 23 14.89 -40.61 6.98
C GLU A 23 16.00 -40.41 5.96
N GLU A 24 15.71 -39.83 4.81
CA GLU A 24 16.69 -39.58 3.76
C GLU A 24 17.77 -38.58 4.25
N PHE A 25 17.38 -37.51 4.94
CA PHE A 25 18.34 -36.58 5.53
C PHE A 25 19.18 -37.25 6.65
N ASN A 26 18.62 -38.17 7.40
CA ASN A 26 19.39 -38.95 8.37
C ASN A 26 20.48 -39.77 7.67
N HIS A 27 20.18 -40.43 6.53
CA HIS A 27 21.18 -41.16 5.75
C HIS A 27 22.26 -40.21 5.19
N ALA A 28 21.87 -39.02 4.69
CA ALA A 28 22.82 -38.02 4.21
C ALA A 28 23.77 -37.58 5.33
N LEU A 29 23.26 -37.34 6.54
CA LEU A 29 24.02 -36.88 7.70
C LEU A 29 24.88 -38.01 8.34
N GLN A 30 24.47 -39.27 8.25
CA GLN A 30 25.33 -40.39 8.62
C GLN A 30 26.58 -40.47 7.74
N LEU A 31 26.44 -40.19 6.44
CA LEU A 31 27.55 -40.19 5.51
C LEU A 31 28.41 -38.91 5.62
N THR A 32 27.79 -37.76 5.93
CA THR A 32 28.47 -36.48 6.04
C THR A 32 27.95 -35.71 7.26
N PRO A 33 28.54 -35.91 8.43
CA PRO A 33 28.09 -35.28 9.70
C PRO A 33 28.25 -33.75 9.74
N TYR A 34 29.04 -33.17 8.84
CA TYR A 34 29.28 -31.71 8.78
C TYR A 34 28.51 -31.00 7.66
N PHE A 35 27.37 -31.55 7.24
CA PHE A 35 26.56 -31.01 6.17
C PHE A 35 25.49 -30.05 6.73
N ALA A 36 25.84 -28.76 6.84
CA ALA A 36 24.97 -27.74 7.43
C ALA A 36 23.59 -27.66 6.77
N GLU A 37 23.57 -27.77 5.44
CA GLU A 37 22.32 -27.67 4.67
C GLU A 37 21.39 -28.87 4.94
N ALA A 38 21.91 -30.08 5.10
CA ALA A 38 21.10 -31.25 5.44
C ALA A 38 20.48 -31.13 6.85
N TYR A 39 21.22 -30.58 7.82
CA TYR A 39 20.63 -30.23 9.12
C TYR A 39 19.51 -29.20 8.97
N PHE A 40 19.76 -28.15 8.19
CA PHE A 40 18.76 -27.12 7.98
C PHE A 40 17.46 -27.68 7.36
N GLN A 41 17.58 -28.47 6.28
CA GLN A 41 16.43 -29.06 5.60
C GLN A 41 15.71 -30.12 6.45
N ARG A 42 16.44 -30.91 7.23
CA ARG A 42 15.84 -31.84 8.19
C ARG A 42 15.12 -31.08 9.30
N GLY A 43 15.67 -29.95 9.76
CA GLY A 43 15.03 -29.04 10.69
C GLY A 43 13.70 -28.48 10.15
N LEU A 44 13.62 -28.12 8.88
CA LEU A 44 12.38 -27.71 8.21
C LEU A 44 11.36 -28.86 8.20
N ALA A 45 11.78 -30.08 7.82
CA ALA A 45 10.91 -31.25 7.85
C ALA A 45 10.38 -31.56 9.26
N TYR A 46 11.23 -31.45 10.30
CA TYR A 46 10.80 -31.56 11.70
C TYR A 46 9.81 -30.45 12.09
N TYR A 47 10.05 -29.22 11.66
CA TYR A 47 9.14 -28.12 11.97
C TYR A 47 7.76 -28.35 11.35
N ASP A 48 7.71 -28.70 10.08
CA ASP A 48 6.48 -28.93 9.34
C ASP A 48 5.72 -30.19 9.81
N SER A 49 6.43 -31.20 10.33
CA SER A 49 5.83 -32.37 10.98
C SER A 49 5.34 -32.10 12.41
N GLY A 50 5.60 -30.91 12.97
CA GLY A 50 5.25 -30.56 14.34
C GLY A 50 6.30 -30.97 15.41
N ALA A 51 7.40 -31.58 15.02
CA ALA A 51 8.51 -31.99 15.91
C ALA A 51 9.43 -30.80 16.24
N ILE A 52 8.89 -29.76 16.88
CA ILE A 52 9.51 -28.44 17.02
C ILE A 52 10.83 -28.46 17.81
N LEU A 53 10.97 -29.32 18.81
CA LEU A 53 12.20 -29.46 19.60
C LEU A 53 13.34 -30.01 18.75
N GLN A 54 13.08 -31.00 17.91
CA GLN A 54 14.04 -31.58 16.97
C GLN A 54 14.44 -30.53 15.91
N ALA A 55 13.49 -29.73 15.41
CA ALA A 55 13.78 -28.64 14.50
C ALA A 55 14.77 -27.63 15.12
N VAL A 56 14.55 -27.21 16.37
CA VAL A 56 15.48 -26.28 17.07
C VAL A 56 16.86 -26.90 17.22
N SER A 57 16.96 -28.21 17.51
CA SER A 57 18.22 -28.91 17.58
C SER A 57 18.97 -28.89 16.25
N ASP A 58 18.28 -29.22 15.17
CA ASP A 58 18.86 -29.28 13.83
C ASP A 58 19.29 -27.91 13.32
N TYR A 59 18.45 -26.86 13.50
CA TYR A 59 18.86 -25.50 13.18
C TYR A 59 20.08 -25.04 13.99
N THR A 60 20.23 -25.54 15.22
CA THR A 60 21.39 -25.22 16.04
C THR A 60 22.65 -25.89 15.51
N GLU A 61 22.56 -27.15 15.07
CA GLU A 61 23.70 -27.82 14.42
C GLU A 61 24.03 -27.14 13.07
N ALA A 62 23.02 -26.78 12.27
CA ALA A 62 23.23 -26.05 11.03
C ALA A 62 23.96 -24.71 11.28
N LEU A 63 23.61 -23.99 12.34
CA LEU A 63 24.24 -22.70 12.69
C LEU A 63 25.64 -22.86 13.31
N LYS A 64 25.97 -23.98 13.96
CA LYS A 64 27.33 -24.28 14.38
C LYS A 64 28.26 -24.45 13.17
N LEU A 65 27.73 -25.08 12.12
CA LEU A 65 28.47 -25.35 10.89
C LEU A 65 28.49 -24.13 9.95
N ASN A 66 27.41 -23.37 9.90
CA ASN A 66 27.28 -22.14 9.10
C ASN A 66 26.69 -20.99 9.94
N PRO A 67 27.53 -20.24 10.70
CA PRO A 67 27.07 -19.12 11.55
C PRO A 67 26.53 -17.90 10.78
N LYS A 68 26.62 -17.90 9.44
CA LYS A 68 26.13 -16.79 8.60
C LYS A 68 24.80 -17.09 7.93
N SER A 69 24.16 -18.21 8.23
CA SER A 69 22.88 -18.58 7.65
C SER A 69 21.74 -17.75 8.25
N VAL A 70 21.26 -16.75 7.49
CA VAL A 70 20.14 -15.88 7.87
C VAL A 70 18.86 -16.70 8.08
N ASP A 71 18.60 -17.64 7.16
CA ASP A 71 17.41 -18.48 7.17
C ASP A 71 17.38 -19.43 8.36
N ALA A 72 18.53 -19.98 8.74
CA ALA A 72 18.61 -20.88 9.90
C ALA A 72 18.34 -20.14 11.22
N TYR A 73 18.83 -18.90 11.37
CA TYR A 73 18.44 -18.06 12.51
C TYR A 73 16.96 -17.75 12.51
N TYR A 74 16.41 -17.34 11.37
CA TYR A 74 14.99 -17.03 11.25
C TYR A 74 14.11 -18.24 11.60
N CYS A 75 14.39 -19.41 11.01
CA CYS A 75 13.63 -20.63 11.24
C CYS A 75 13.75 -21.13 12.70
N ARG A 76 14.94 -21.03 13.31
CA ARG A 76 15.12 -21.34 14.74
C ARG A 76 14.33 -20.38 15.62
N GLY A 77 14.36 -19.08 15.30
CA GLY A 77 13.54 -18.06 15.96
C GLY A 77 12.06 -18.38 15.88
N LEU A 78 11.56 -18.78 14.71
CA LEU A 78 10.17 -19.17 14.49
C LEU A 78 9.80 -20.40 15.34
N ALA A 79 10.65 -21.43 15.35
CA ALA A 79 10.47 -22.61 16.16
C ALA A 79 10.49 -22.31 17.68
N ARG A 80 11.36 -21.41 18.13
CA ARG A 80 11.39 -20.94 19.52
C ARG A 80 10.14 -20.14 19.91
N VAL A 81 9.52 -19.39 18.99
CA VAL A 81 8.22 -18.75 19.23
C VAL A 81 7.13 -19.80 19.44
N ALA A 82 7.13 -20.89 18.68
CA ALA A 82 6.20 -21.99 18.84
C ALA A 82 6.34 -22.68 20.21
N LEU A 83 7.57 -22.80 20.69
CA LEU A 83 7.90 -23.30 22.03
C LEU A 83 7.71 -22.27 23.16
N LYS A 84 7.21 -21.06 22.86
CA LYS A 84 7.06 -19.94 23.81
C LYS A 84 8.40 -19.45 24.42
N ASN A 85 9.53 -19.82 23.85
CA ASN A 85 10.85 -19.28 24.23
C ASN A 85 11.07 -17.94 23.53
N LEU A 86 10.40 -16.90 24.02
CA LEU A 86 10.44 -15.56 23.43
C LEU A 86 11.83 -14.88 23.52
N PRO A 87 12.58 -15.02 24.64
CA PRO A 87 13.94 -14.45 24.69
C PRO A 87 14.87 -15.02 23.63
N GLY A 88 14.95 -16.35 23.52
CA GLY A 88 15.79 -17.01 22.52
C GLY A 88 15.34 -16.73 21.09
N ALA A 89 14.03 -16.59 20.85
CA ALA A 89 13.49 -16.20 19.55
C ALA A 89 13.91 -14.77 19.18
N LEU A 90 13.91 -13.86 20.13
CA LEU A 90 14.36 -12.48 19.93
C LEU A 90 15.83 -12.41 19.54
N GLU A 91 16.67 -13.15 20.25
CA GLU A 91 18.10 -13.26 19.97
C GLU A 91 18.37 -13.74 18.54
N ASP A 92 17.70 -14.79 18.12
CA ASP A 92 17.82 -15.35 16.77
C ASP A 92 17.40 -14.35 15.70
N VAL A 93 16.23 -13.73 15.88
CA VAL A 93 15.72 -12.74 14.93
C VAL A 93 16.64 -11.53 14.81
N GLU A 94 17.22 -11.07 15.91
CA GLU A 94 18.20 -9.98 15.90
C GLU A 94 19.49 -10.36 15.19
N HIS A 95 19.93 -11.63 15.30
CA HIS A 95 21.04 -12.15 14.51
C HIS A 95 20.71 -12.16 13.02
N ALA A 96 19.53 -12.66 12.63
CA ALA A 96 19.09 -12.67 11.24
C ALA A 96 19.05 -11.24 10.66
N ILE A 97 18.53 -10.26 11.40
CA ILE A 97 18.48 -8.85 11.00
C ILE A 97 19.91 -8.26 10.86
N ARG A 98 20.82 -8.55 11.79
CA ARG A 98 22.22 -8.08 11.68
C ARG A 98 22.93 -8.63 10.44
N LEU A 99 22.65 -9.86 10.05
CA LEU A 99 23.22 -10.49 8.86
C LEU A 99 22.57 -9.96 7.56
N ASN A 100 21.27 -9.66 7.60
CA ASN A 100 20.55 -9.10 6.46
C ASN A 100 19.54 -8.05 6.93
N LEU A 101 19.91 -6.77 6.78
CA LEU A 101 19.09 -5.62 7.19
C LEU A 101 17.80 -5.48 6.37
N ASN A 102 17.69 -6.14 5.22
CA ASN A 102 16.53 -6.11 4.34
C ASN A 102 15.65 -7.37 4.44
N TYR A 103 15.87 -8.20 5.45
CA TYR A 103 15.11 -9.43 5.63
C TYR A 103 13.75 -9.15 6.29
N ALA A 104 12.73 -8.85 5.47
CA ALA A 104 11.40 -8.44 5.89
C ALA A 104 10.73 -9.42 6.87
N ALA A 105 10.87 -10.74 6.63
CA ALA A 105 10.30 -11.79 7.48
C ALA A 105 10.84 -11.74 8.91
N ALA A 106 12.12 -11.41 9.10
CA ALA A 106 12.72 -11.28 10.42
C ALA A 106 12.13 -10.10 11.21
N TYR A 107 11.90 -8.96 10.58
CA TYR A 107 11.20 -7.84 11.23
C TYR A 107 9.76 -8.22 11.60
N SER A 108 9.04 -8.92 10.72
CA SER A 108 7.68 -9.41 11.03
C SER A 108 7.70 -10.35 12.24
N LEU A 109 8.65 -11.28 12.31
CA LEU A 109 8.81 -12.20 13.43
C LEU A 109 9.17 -11.46 14.73
N ARG A 110 10.08 -10.46 14.68
CA ARG A 110 10.41 -9.62 15.82
C ARG A 110 9.18 -8.87 16.33
N GLY A 111 8.34 -8.37 15.43
CA GLY A 111 7.05 -7.76 15.77
C GLY A 111 6.12 -8.75 16.50
N ILE A 112 6.06 -10.01 16.07
CA ILE A 112 5.27 -11.06 16.75
C ILE A 112 5.83 -11.31 18.17
N VAL A 113 7.14 -11.42 18.33
CA VAL A 113 7.79 -11.64 19.62
C VAL A 113 7.50 -10.49 20.56
N ARG A 114 7.72 -9.23 20.11
CA ARG A 114 7.45 -8.03 20.91
C ARG A 114 5.99 -7.90 21.34
N ARG A 115 5.06 -8.22 20.43
CA ARG A 115 3.63 -8.29 20.78
C ARG A 115 3.35 -9.31 21.88
N LYS A 116 3.91 -10.52 21.79
CA LYS A 116 3.74 -11.57 22.81
C LYS A 116 4.38 -11.19 24.16
N GLN A 117 5.39 -10.34 24.16
CA GLN A 117 6.00 -9.77 25.36
C GLN A 117 5.23 -8.56 25.93
N GLY A 118 4.20 -8.04 25.24
CA GLY A 118 3.42 -6.88 25.65
C GLY A 118 3.98 -5.53 25.17
N TYR A 119 5.09 -5.52 24.45
CA TYR A 119 5.70 -4.30 23.88
C TYR A 119 5.00 -3.90 22.57
N ILE A 120 3.79 -3.34 22.71
CA ILE A 120 2.90 -3.09 21.57
C ILE A 120 3.49 -2.06 20.58
N GLN A 121 4.10 -0.98 21.07
CA GLN A 121 4.69 0.05 20.19
C GLN A 121 5.88 -0.51 19.40
N ASP A 122 6.74 -1.30 20.05
CA ASP A 122 7.85 -1.97 19.37
C ASP A 122 7.34 -2.97 18.32
N ALA A 123 6.26 -3.69 18.63
CA ALA A 123 5.64 -4.61 17.69
C ALA A 123 5.15 -3.88 16.44
N ILE A 124 4.46 -2.76 16.61
CA ILE A 124 3.97 -1.91 15.51
C ILE A 124 5.15 -1.39 14.69
N ALA A 125 6.20 -0.85 15.32
CA ALA A 125 7.39 -0.36 14.61
C ALA A 125 8.06 -1.46 13.75
N ASN A 126 8.13 -2.68 14.28
CA ASN A 126 8.70 -3.82 13.55
C ASN A 126 7.81 -4.28 12.39
N PHE A 127 6.48 -4.33 12.58
CA PHE A 127 5.55 -4.66 11.48
C PHE A 127 5.59 -3.59 10.37
N ARG A 128 5.76 -2.30 10.70
CA ARG A 128 5.95 -1.22 9.71
C ARG A 128 7.22 -1.44 8.88
N LYS A 129 8.34 -1.70 9.56
CA LYS A 129 9.60 -1.97 8.85
C LYS A 129 9.48 -3.18 7.95
N ALA A 130 8.82 -4.26 8.41
CA ALA A 130 8.54 -5.44 7.60
C ALA A 130 7.66 -5.10 6.39
N ALA A 131 6.56 -4.35 6.60
CA ALA A 131 5.65 -3.95 5.52
C ALA A 131 6.37 -3.14 4.44
N LYS A 132 7.22 -2.16 4.85
CA LYS A 132 8.02 -1.38 3.91
C LYS A 132 8.95 -2.27 3.08
N LEU A 133 9.69 -3.17 3.72
CA LEU A 133 10.60 -4.09 3.03
C LEU A 133 9.87 -5.07 2.10
N TYR A 134 8.72 -5.60 2.51
CA TYR A 134 7.89 -6.43 1.64
C TYR A 134 7.36 -5.67 0.42
N LEU A 135 7.02 -4.37 0.61
CA LEU A 135 6.62 -3.52 -0.50
C LEU A 135 7.76 -3.30 -1.50
N GLU A 136 8.97 -2.99 -1.01
CA GLU A 136 10.18 -2.86 -1.83
C GLU A 136 10.51 -4.16 -2.58
N GLN A 137 10.22 -5.32 -1.99
CA GLN A 137 10.38 -6.65 -2.58
C GLN A 137 9.19 -7.09 -3.45
N GLN A 138 8.19 -6.23 -3.67
CA GLN A 138 6.95 -6.51 -4.40
C GLN A 138 6.10 -7.66 -3.81
N ASP A 139 6.34 -8.05 -2.57
CA ASP A 139 5.57 -9.05 -1.84
C ASP A 139 4.35 -8.41 -1.17
N LYS A 140 3.31 -8.19 -1.98
CA LYS A 140 2.06 -7.52 -1.56
C LYS A 140 1.30 -8.30 -0.49
N GLU A 141 1.35 -9.63 -0.54
CA GLU A 141 0.60 -10.48 0.40
C GLU A 141 1.17 -10.35 1.82
N ASN A 142 2.49 -10.51 1.99
CA ASN A 142 3.12 -10.38 3.29
C ASN A 142 3.10 -8.92 3.80
N CYS A 143 3.16 -7.94 2.89
CA CYS A 143 2.94 -6.54 3.25
C CYS A 143 1.54 -6.36 3.85
N ARG A 144 0.47 -6.82 3.17
CA ARG A 144 -0.92 -6.76 3.66
C ARG A 144 -1.07 -7.43 5.03
N LEU A 145 -0.47 -8.61 5.21
CA LEU A 145 -0.52 -9.31 6.49
C LEU A 145 0.13 -8.52 7.65
N CYS A 146 1.22 -7.81 7.38
CA CYS A 146 1.83 -6.93 8.38
C CYS A 146 0.92 -5.77 8.75
N LEU A 147 0.24 -5.16 7.77
CA LEU A 147 -0.69 -4.06 7.98
C LEU A 147 -1.91 -4.48 8.79
N GLU A 148 -2.47 -5.64 8.50
CA GLU A 148 -3.57 -6.22 9.30
C GLU A 148 -3.18 -6.45 10.76
N LYS A 149 -1.93 -6.90 11.00
CA LYS A 149 -1.40 -7.04 12.36
C LYS A 149 -1.30 -5.69 13.07
N ILE A 150 -0.84 -4.64 12.39
CA ILE A 150 -0.79 -3.27 12.93
C ILE A 150 -2.20 -2.78 13.27
N LYS A 151 -3.15 -2.90 12.34
CA LYS A 151 -4.54 -2.49 12.56
C LYS A 151 -5.18 -3.16 13.79
N LYS A 152 -4.88 -4.44 14.03
CA LYS A 152 -5.37 -5.16 15.22
C LYS A 152 -4.74 -4.70 16.53
N LEU A 153 -3.59 -4.04 16.50
CA LEU A 153 -2.87 -3.56 17.68
C LEU A 153 -3.15 -2.08 18.02
N GLN A 154 -3.73 -1.33 17.10
CA GLN A 154 -4.09 0.08 17.30
C GLN A 154 -5.54 0.17 17.80
N PRO A 155 -5.80 0.88 18.92
CA PRO A 155 -7.17 1.15 19.34
C PRO A 155 -7.88 2.05 18.32
N PRO A 156 -9.19 1.88 18.11
CA PRO A 156 -9.96 2.63 17.11
C PRO A 156 -9.91 4.16 17.27
N GLU A 157 -9.64 4.65 18.46
CA GLU A 157 -9.52 6.10 18.75
C GLU A 157 -8.27 6.76 18.14
N LYS A 158 -7.17 6.02 17.95
CA LYS A 158 -5.96 6.59 17.33
C LYS A 158 -6.05 6.73 15.81
N LEU A 159 -6.90 5.96 15.15
CA LEU A 159 -7.17 6.10 13.71
C LEU A 159 -7.91 7.42 13.39
N ALA A 160 -8.74 7.90 14.30
CA ALA A 160 -9.43 9.19 14.15
C ALA A 160 -8.48 10.39 14.35
N ALA A 161 -7.49 10.27 15.24
CA ALA A 161 -6.55 11.34 15.54
C ALA A 161 -5.51 11.58 14.44
N GLN A 162 -5.13 10.55 13.66
CA GLN A 162 -4.17 10.67 12.57
C GLN A 162 -4.78 11.22 11.26
N GLN A 163 -6.08 11.04 11.06
CA GLN A 163 -6.81 11.71 9.98
C GLN A 163 -6.92 13.23 10.16
N LEU A 164 -6.66 13.72 11.39
CA LEU A 164 -6.69 15.13 11.74
C LEU A 164 -5.40 15.89 11.45
N SER A 165 -4.24 15.20 11.28
CA SER A 165 -2.95 15.88 11.10
C SER A 165 -2.74 16.48 9.70
N TYR A 166 -3.54 16.10 8.71
CA TYR A 166 -3.48 16.70 7.34
C TYR A 166 -4.30 17.98 7.19
N LYS A 167 -4.93 18.47 8.26
CA LYS A 167 -5.81 19.64 8.19
C LYS A 167 -5.21 20.95 8.70
N ASN A 168 -4.00 20.93 9.23
CA ASN A 168 -3.41 22.11 9.85
C ASN A 168 -2.25 22.68 9.06
N THR A 169 -2.54 23.44 8.00
CA THR A 169 -1.63 24.49 7.58
C THR A 169 -2.38 25.81 7.47
N SER A 170 -2.06 26.62 8.44
CA SER A 170 -1.98 28.08 8.44
C SER A 170 -3.24 28.86 8.12
N ILE A 171 -3.98 29.15 9.17
CA ILE A 171 -4.39 30.54 9.38
C ILE A 171 -3.43 31.08 10.44
N THR A 172 -2.25 31.47 10.02
CA THR A 172 -1.31 32.21 10.85
C THR A 172 -1.51 33.69 10.57
N SER A 173 -2.06 34.30 11.49
CA SER A 173 -1.89 35.62 12.01
C SER A 173 -3.22 36.36 12.25
N THR A 174 -3.29 36.92 13.42
CA THR A 174 -3.96 38.15 13.83
C THR A 174 -5.28 38.08 14.55
N ASN A 175 -5.77 36.90 15.01
CA ASN A 175 -6.61 36.98 16.20
C ASN A 175 -6.75 35.63 16.87
N ASP A 176 -6.22 35.44 18.06
CA ASP A 176 -6.37 34.21 18.87
C ASP A 176 -7.82 33.71 18.94
N TYR A 177 -8.77 34.64 18.87
CA TYR A 177 -10.20 34.35 18.93
C TYR A 177 -10.71 33.62 17.67
N PHE A 178 -10.38 34.09 16.47
CA PHE A 178 -10.81 33.40 15.23
C PHE A 178 -10.12 32.04 15.09
N THR A 179 -8.87 31.93 15.52
CA THR A 179 -8.16 30.66 15.56
C THR A 179 -8.88 29.67 16.50
N GLN A 180 -9.28 30.10 17.70
CA GLN A 180 -10.06 29.27 18.63
C GLN A 180 -11.41 28.83 18.05
N LEU A 181 -12.13 29.71 17.33
CA LEU A 181 -13.38 29.35 16.68
C LEU A 181 -13.20 28.31 15.56
N LEU A 182 -12.10 28.40 14.80
CA LEU A 182 -11.77 27.42 13.78
C LEU A 182 -11.35 26.08 14.40
N GLU A 183 -10.55 26.09 15.47
CA GLU A 183 -10.22 24.89 16.24
C GLU A 183 -11.48 24.24 16.87
N LYS A 184 -12.41 25.06 17.39
CA LYS A 184 -13.71 24.59 17.86
C LYS A 184 -14.48 23.86 16.77
N ALA A 185 -14.52 24.44 15.56
CA ALA A 185 -15.12 23.79 14.39
C ALA A 185 -14.34 22.53 13.93
N GLU A 186 -13.04 22.42 14.22
CA GLU A 186 -12.23 21.23 13.96
C GLU A 186 -12.54 20.07 14.90
N ARG A 187 -12.88 20.36 16.14
CA ARG A 187 -13.32 19.37 17.12
C ARG A 187 -14.73 18.84 16.87
N GLY A 188 -15.45 19.40 15.90
CA GLY A 188 -16.81 18.98 15.53
C GLY A 188 -17.91 19.95 15.99
N ASP A 189 -17.60 20.95 16.80
CA ASP A 189 -18.56 21.92 17.34
C ASP A 189 -18.88 23.04 16.32
N THR A 190 -19.19 22.63 15.08
CA THR A 190 -19.39 23.54 13.95
C THR A 190 -20.60 24.46 14.14
N GLN A 191 -21.69 23.99 14.76
CA GLN A 191 -22.87 24.78 15.02
C GLN A 191 -22.62 25.92 16.03
N GLU A 192 -21.87 25.60 17.07
CA GLU A 192 -21.49 26.63 18.08
C GLU A 192 -20.53 27.64 17.46
N ALA A 193 -19.54 27.21 16.67
CA ALA A 193 -18.64 28.12 15.97
C ALA A 193 -19.40 29.06 15.02
N ILE A 194 -20.44 28.59 14.33
CA ILE A 194 -21.33 29.42 13.50
C ILE A 194 -22.11 30.43 14.37
N ALA A 195 -22.63 30.00 15.50
CA ALA A 195 -23.37 30.89 16.41
C ALA A 195 -22.47 32.02 16.91
N ASP A 196 -21.24 31.69 17.35
CA ASP A 196 -20.25 32.66 17.81
C ASP A 196 -19.86 33.66 16.71
N LEU A 197 -19.63 33.16 15.46
CA LEU A 197 -19.32 34.03 14.31
C LEU A 197 -20.51 34.90 13.90
N ASN A 198 -21.75 34.39 14.02
CA ASN A 198 -22.94 35.19 13.76
C ASN A 198 -23.08 36.31 14.81
N TRP A 199 -22.74 36.05 16.06
CA TRP A 199 -22.71 37.08 17.13
C TRP A 199 -21.67 38.19 16.81
N VAL A 200 -20.46 37.81 16.38
CA VAL A 200 -19.44 38.77 15.92
C VAL A 200 -19.96 39.64 14.79
N LEU A 201 -20.60 39.04 13.78
CA LEU A 201 -21.14 39.74 12.62
C LEU A 201 -22.38 40.59 12.93
N GLN A 202 -23.11 40.27 14.02
CA GLN A 202 -24.16 41.17 14.56
C GLN A 202 -23.57 42.39 15.25
N ALA A 203 -22.43 42.23 15.94
CA ALA A 203 -21.73 43.32 16.58
C ALA A 203 -20.99 44.22 15.57
N ASP A 204 -20.32 43.59 14.59
CA ASP A 204 -19.66 44.26 13.46
C ASP A 204 -19.95 43.56 12.12
N SER A 205 -20.91 44.12 11.39
CA SER A 205 -21.31 43.59 10.08
C SER A 205 -20.28 43.87 8.98
N LEU A 206 -19.19 44.57 9.25
CA LEU A 206 -18.10 44.87 8.31
C LEU A 206 -16.84 44.07 8.64
N ASP A 207 -16.88 43.15 9.59
CA ASP A 207 -15.76 42.27 9.89
C ASP A 207 -15.55 41.23 8.79
N ALA A 208 -14.63 41.56 7.89
CA ALA A 208 -14.31 40.70 6.74
C ALA A 208 -13.66 39.36 7.14
N GLN A 209 -12.90 39.35 8.24
CA GLN A 209 -12.27 38.13 8.75
C GLN A 209 -13.33 37.16 9.35
N ALA A 210 -14.33 37.70 10.06
CA ALA A 210 -15.45 36.91 10.55
C ALA A 210 -16.23 36.24 9.41
N TYR A 211 -16.47 36.93 8.30
CA TYR A 211 -17.06 36.32 7.11
C TYR A 211 -16.17 35.21 6.55
N CYS A 212 -14.85 35.43 6.41
CA CYS A 212 -13.93 34.40 5.94
C CYS A 212 -13.98 33.17 6.84
N CYS A 213 -13.87 33.33 8.15
CA CYS A 213 -13.94 32.22 9.11
C CYS A 213 -15.28 31.47 9.06
N ARG A 214 -16.40 32.20 8.97
CA ARG A 214 -17.73 31.59 8.85
C ARG A 214 -17.85 30.80 7.54
N GLY A 215 -17.31 31.29 6.43
CA GLY A 215 -17.22 30.58 5.17
C GLY A 215 -16.44 29.27 5.30
N VAL A 216 -15.31 29.27 6.00
CA VAL A 216 -14.51 28.05 6.28
C VAL A 216 -15.29 27.04 7.08
N VAL A 217 -15.96 27.46 8.15
CA VAL A 217 -16.81 26.56 8.98
C VAL A 217 -17.97 26.00 8.17
N ARG A 218 -18.61 26.83 7.33
CA ARG A 218 -19.69 26.40 6.42
C ARG A 218 -19.21 25.36 5.40
N CYS A 219 -17.99 25.48 4.89
CA CYS A 219 -17.39 24.46 4.04
C CYS A 219 -17.27 23.10 4.75
N LYS A 220 -16.90 23.10 6.04
CA LYS A 220 -16.86 21.89 6.87
C LYS A 220 -18.22 21.23 7.05
N MET A 221 -19.27 22.05 7.08
CA MET A 221 -20.68 21.60 7.15
C MET A 221 -21.27 21.23 5.79
N ALA A 222 -20.45 21.20 4.72
CA ALA A 222 -20.89 21.03 3.34
C ALA A 222 -21.90 22.06 2.82
N SER A 223 -22.08 23.19 3.52
CA SER A 223 -22.93 24.33 3.13
C SER A 223 -22.17 25.25 2.16
N TYR A 224 -21.81 24.71 0.97
CA TYR A 224 -20.89 25.36 0.06
C TYR A 224 -21.43 26.65 -0.54
N ARG A 225 -22.77 26.75 -0.81
CA ARG A 225 -23.40 27.97 -1.35
C ARG A 225 -23.29 29.13 -0.38
N GLU A 226 -23.60 28.87 0.88
CA GLU A 226 -23.52 29.87 1.96
C GLU A 226 -22.05 30.24 2.23
N ALA A 227 -21.14 29.27 2.15
CA ALA A 227 -19.70 29.54 2.29
C ALA A 227 -19.19 30.49 1.17
N ILE A 228 -19.59 30.27 -0.08
CA ILE A 228 -19.24 31.15 -1.21
C ILE A 228 -19.80 32.56 -1.00
N ALA A 229 -21.03 32.67 -0.49
CA ALA A 229 -21.62 33.98 -0.17
C ALA A 229 -20.78 34.73 0.89
N ASP A 230 -20.35 34.04 1.94
CA ASP A 230 -19.48 34.62 2.96
C ASP A 230 -18.10 35.02 2.41
N PHE A 231 -17.44 34.18 1.60
CA PHE A 231 -16.19 34.55 0.97
C PHE A 231 -16.35 35.73 0.01
N ASN A 232 -17.43 35.81 -0.74
CA ASN A 232 -17.73 36.96 -1.58
C ASN A 232 -17.89 38.24 -0.75
N GLN A 233 -18.52 38.15 0.42
CA GLN A 233 -18.66 39.32 1.30
C GLN A 233 -17.30 39.74 1.89
N ALA A 234 -16.47 38.79 2.33
CA ALA A 234 -15.09 39.07 2.77
C ALA A 234 -14.29 39.82 1.69
N LEU A 235 -14.36 39.37 0.44
CA LEU A 235 -13.66 40.04 -0.68
C LEU A 235 -14.22 41.42 -1.00
N ARG A 236 -15.54 41.63 -0.89
CA ARG A 236 -16.16 42.97 -1.04
C ARG A 236 -15.70 43.94 0.03
N LEU A 237 -15.38 43.43 1.20
CA LEU A 237 -14.82 44.22 2.31
C LEU A 237 -13.30 44.35 2.22
N ASN A 238 -12.73 44.09 1.03
CA ASN A 238 -11.30 44.18 0.72
C ASN A 238 -10.39 43.21 1.51
N PHE A 239 -10.93 42.13 2.05
CA PHE A 239 -10.12 41.08 2.66
C PHE A 239 -9.50 40.17 1.56
N GLN A 240 -8.48 40.77 0.91
CA GLN A 240 -7.76 40.13 -0.20
C GLN A 240 -6.67 39.19 0.37
N ASP A 241 -7.05 37.96 0.68
CA ASP A 241 -6.14 36.94 1.18
C ASP A 241 -6.21 35.69 0.31
N ALA A 242 -5.06 35.05 0.04
CA ALA A 242 -4.99 33.82 -0.73
C ALA A 242 -5.89 32.71 -0.15
N ILE A 243 -6.06 32.69 1.18
CA ILE A 243 -6.91 31.75 1.90
C ILE A 243 -8.38 31.86 1.45
N VAL A 244 -8.88 33.08 1.24
CA VAL A 244 -10.27 33.30 0.80
C VAL A 244 -10.49 32.70 -0.58
N TYR A 245 -9.60 33.00 -1.52
CA TYR A 245 -9.65 32.46 -2.87
C TYR A 245 -9.52 30.94 -2.88
N ARG A 246 -8.56 30.38 -2.12
CA ARG A 246 -8.37 28.94 -2.02
C ARG A 246 -9.64 28.23 -1.52
N ASN A 247 -10.23 28.71 -0.43
CA ASN A 247 -11.41 28.07 0.16
C ASN A 247 -12.65 28.29 -0.71
N ARG A 248 -12.83 29.46 -1.34
CA ARG A 248 -13.91 29.71 -2.29
C ARG A 248 -13.78 28.82 -3.52
N GLY A 249 -12.56 28.69 -4.08
CA GLY A 249 -12.26 27.78 -5.18
C GLY A 249 -12.61 26.33 -4.85
N LYS A 250 -12.24 25.87 -3.65
CA LYS A 250 -12.61 24.54 -3.18
C LYS A 250 -14.14 24.36 -3.05
N ALA A 251 -14.86 25.34 -2.50
CA ALA A 251 -16.30 25.29 -2.40
C ALA A 251 -16.98 25.29 -3.78
N ARG A 252 -16.49 26.08 -4.74
CA ARG A 252 -16.96 26.10 -6.13
C ARG A 252 -16.74 24.75 -6.82
N TYR A 253 -15.56 24.16 -6.65
CA TYR A 253 -15.26 22.82 -7.19
C TYR A 253 -16.28 21.78 -6.70
N LEU A 254 -16.57 21.78 -5.39
CA LEU A 254 -17.50 20.84 -4.79
C LEU A 254 -18.97 21.07 -5.22
N LEU A 255 -19.30 22.25 -5.73
CA LEU A 255 -20.58 22.56 -6.38
C LEU A 255 -20.57 22.33 -7.91
N GLY A 256 -19.45 21.89 -8.50
CA GLY A 256 -19.32 21.66 -9.93
C GLY A 256 -18.96 22.91 -10.76
N ASP A 257 -18.76 24.07 -10.13
CA ASP A 257 -18.26 25.27 -10.81
C ASP A 257 -16.72 25.17 -11.02
N HIS A 258 -16.32 24.35 -11.97
CA HIS A 258 -14.92 24.08 -12.26
C HIS A 258 -14.17 25.33 -12.76
N GLN A 259 -14.78 26.13 -13.62
CA GLN A 259 -14.17 27.33 -14.17
C GLN A 259 -13.96 28.41 -13.10
N GLY A 260 -14.98 28.63 -12.26
CA GLY A 260 -14.86 29.54 -11.13
C GLY A 260 -13.82 29.08 -10.09
N ALA A 261 -13.69 27.76 -9.88
CA ALA A 261 -12.67 27.19 -9.01
C ALA A 261 -11.25 27.46 -9.54
N ILE A 262 -11.01 27.21 -10.84
CA ILE A 262 -9.71 27.48 -11.48
C ILE A 262 -9.36 28.97 -11.38
N ALA A 263 -10.31 29.87 -11.65
CA ALA A 263 -10.08 31.30 -11.53
C ALA A 263 -9.66 31.69 -10.11
N ASP A 264 -10.33 31.16 -9.09
CA ASP A 264 -9.99 31.40 -7.70
C ASP A 264 -8.60 30.81 -7.32
N PHE A 265 -8.30 29.61 -7.76
CA PHE A 265 -6.98 29.00 -7.51
C PHE A 265 -5.85 29.75 -8.21
N ASN A 266 -6.09 30.27 -9.43
CA ASN A 266 -5.12 31.13 -10.11
C ASN A 266 -4.84 32.39 -9.30
N GLN A 267 -5.88 33.04 -8.77
CA GLN A 267 -5.73 34.22 -7.93
C GLN A 267 -4.98 33.91 -6.63
N ALA A 268 -5.26 32.77 -6.00
CA ALA A 268 -4.54 32.32 -4.81
C ALA A 268 -3.05 32.09 -5.10
N LEU A 269 -2.71 31.45 -6.23
CA LEU A 269 -1.31 31.21 -6.63
C LEU A 269 -0.57 32.48 -7.07
N GLN A 270 -1.26 33.49 -7.61
CA GLN A 270 -0.66 34.80 -7.84
C GLN A 270 -0.22 35.47 -6.54
N MET A 271 -0.97 35.26 -5.46
CA MET A 271 -0.67 35.83 -4.14
C MET A 271 0.35 34.99 -3.37
N GLN A 272 0.23 33.67 -3.46
CA GLN A 272 1.11 32.69 -2.80
C GLN A 272 1.58 31.62 -3.80
N PRO A 273 2.66 31.87 -4.54
CA PRO A 273 3.13 30.97 -5.61
C PRO A 273 3.63 29.60 -5.12
N GLN A 274 3.84 29.43 -3.82
CA GLN A 274 4.33 28.18 -3.23
C GLN A 274 3.27 27.44 -2.39
N ASP A 275 1.98 27.75 -2.58
CA ASP A 275 0.91 27.02 -1.89
C ASP A 275 0.64 25.68 -2.56
N VAL A 276 1.25 24.61 -2.00
CA VAL A 276 1.11 23.22 -2.47
C VAL A 276 -0.36 22.80 -2.52
N LEU A 277 -1.16 23.19 -1.50
CA LEU A 277 -2.56 22.81 -1.41
C LEU A 277 -3.38 23.36 -2.58
N VAL A 278 -3.02 24.54 -3.06
CA VAL A 278 -3.71 25.16 -4.21
C VAL A 278 -3.35 24.47 -5.52
N TYR A 279 -2.07 24.11 -5.71
CA TYR A 279 -1.67 23.30 -6.88
C TYR A 279 -2.41 21.97 -6.92
N VAL A 280 -2.41 21.23 -5.81
CA VAL A 280 -3.11 19.94 -5.73
C VAL A 280 -4.62 20.11 -5.96
N ALA A 281 -5.23 21.13 -5.37
CA ALA A 281 -6.65 21.41 -5.54
C ALA A 281 -6.99 21.77 -6.99
N ARG A 282 -6.20 22.63 -7.66
CA ARG A 282 -6.40 23.00 -9.07
C ARG A 282 -6.17 21.82 -10.00
N GLY A 283 -5.15 21.00 -9.73
CA GLY A 283 -4.91 19.73 -10.41
C GLY A 283 -6.10 18.77 -10.30
N ASN A 284 -6.76 18.70 -9.14
CA ASN A 284 -7.97 17.91 -8.97
C ASN A 284 -9.13 18.41 -9.84
N VAL A 285 -9.27 19.73 -9.98
CA VAL A 285 -10.27 20.32 -10.89
C VAL A 285 -9.96 19.98 -12.35
N TYR A 286 -8.71 20.16 -12.79
CA TYR A 286 -8.31 19.80 -14.15
C TYR A 286 -8.53 18.33 -14.45
N ARG A 287 -8.20 17.45 -13.50
CA ARG A 287 -8.45 16.00 -13.62
C ARG A 287 -9.95 15.70 -13.74
N ALA A 288 -10.80 16.35 -12.93
CA ALA A 288 -12.26 16.17 -13.01
C ALA A 288 -12.85 16.65 -14.35
N MET A 289 -12.20 17.64 -14.99
CA MET A 289 -12.57 18.11 -16.33
C MET A 289 -11.97 17.25 -17.46
N GLY A 290 -11.21 16.20 -17.16
CA GLY A 290 -10.52 15.39 -18.16
C GLY A 290 -9.25 16.02 -18.73
N ASN A 291 -8.82 17.17 -18.23
CA ASN A 291 -7.57 17.82 -18.65
C ASN A 291 -6.39 17.26 -17.84
N TYR A 292 -6.00 16.03 -18.15
CA TYR A 292 -4.99 15.30 -17.41
C TYR A 292 -3.59 15.93 -17.51
N LEU A 293 -3.25 16.54 -18.66
CA LEU A 293 -1.97 17.24 -18.84
C LEU A 293 -1.80 18.40 -17.85
N SER A 294 -2.80 19.28 -17.75
CA SER A 294 -2.76 20.38 -16.79
C SER A 294 -2.78 19.88 -15.35
N ALA A 295 -3.51 18.79 -15.08
CA ALA A 295 -3.51 18.16 -13.76
C ALA A 295 -2.12 17.66 -13.37
N ILE A 296 -1.42 16.94 -14.28
CA ILE A 296 -0.05 16.45 -14.07
C ILE A 296 0.93 17.60 -13.82
N GLN A 297 0.81 18.70 -14.58
CA GLN A 297 1.64 19.88 -14.38
C GLN A 297 1.45 20.46 -12.98
N ASP A 298 0.22 20.62 -12.53
CA ASP A 298 -0.09 21.16 -11.21
C ASP A 298 0.38 20.24 -10.08
N TYR A 299 0.11 18.94 -10.18
CA TYR A 299 0.62 17.99 -9.18
C TYR A 299 2.15 17.99 -9.14
N SER A 300 2.81 18.10 -10.31
CA SER A 300 4.27 18.14 -10.38
C SER A 300 4.84 19.40 -9.74
N GLN A 301 4.19 20.56 -9.90
CA GLN A 301 4.57 21.77 -9.19
C GLN A 301 4.39 21.63 -7.67
N GLY A 302 3.27 21.05 -7.23
CA GLY A 302 3.06 20.76 -5.82
C GLY A 302 4.14 19.83 -5.24
N LEU A 303 4.52 18.79 -5.98
CA LEU A 303 5.53 17.82 -5.58
C LEU A 303 6.97 18.37 -5.62
N GLN A 304 7.27 19.37 -6.46
CA GLN A 304 8.55 20.09 -6.40
C GLN A 304 8.69 20.88 -5.10
N ILE A 305 7.59 21.42 -4.58
CA ILE A 305 7.58 22.19 -3.33
C ILE A 305 7.52 21.25 -2.13
N ASN A 306 6.66 20.24 -2.17
CA ASN A 306 6.53 19.21 -1.12
C ASN A 306 6.67 17.80 -1.70
N PRO A 307 7.88 17.22 -1.68
CA PRO A 307 8.14 15.87 -2.22
C PRO A 307 7.52 14.72 -1.42
N ASP A 308 6.95 14.98 -0.25
CA ASP A 308 6.35 13.97 0.62
C ASP A 308 4.82 14.00 0.62
N ASP A 309 4.21 14.67 -0.38
CA ASP A 309 2.75 14.66 -0.56
C ASP A 309 2.28 13.38 -1.28
N ALA A 310 1.94 12.37 -0.49
CA ALA A 310 1.45 11.08 -0.98
C ALA A 310 0.18 11.23 -1.84
N GLN A 311 -0.73 12.16 -1.47
CA GLN A 311 -1.97 12.37 -2.19
C GLN A 311 -1.73 12.98 -3.59
N ALA A 312 -0.75 13.87 -3.70
CA ALA A 312 -0.36 14.45 -4.99
C ALA A 312 0.22 13.39 -5.93
N TYR A 313 1.10 12.51 -5.43
CA TYR A 313 1.58 11.36 -6.21
C TYR A 313 0.42 10.45 -6.64
N TYR A 314 -0.46 10.09 -5.72
CA TYR A 314 -1.60 9.24 -6.04
C TYR A 314 -2.49 9.86 -7.14
N ASN A 315 -2.82 11.14 -7.01
CA ASN A 315 -3.66 11.84 -7.96
C ASN A 315 -2.97 12.02 -9.33
N ARG A 316 -1.63 12.23 -9.35
CA ARG A 316 -0.84 12.29 -10.58
C ARG A 316 -0.76 10.93 -11.26
N GLY A 317 -0.58 9.86 -10.50
CA GLY A 317 -0.64 8.48 -10.98
C GLY A 317 -1.98 8.15 -11.63
N ILE A 318 -3.11 8.62 -11.05
CA ILE A 318 -4.42 8.49 -11.69
C ILE A 318 -4.43 9.23 -13.04
N ALA A 319 -3.92 10.45 -13.10
CA ALA A 319 -3.90 11.22 -14.35
C ALA A 319 -3.04 10.55 -15.43
N TYR A 320 -1.86 10.00 -15.07
CA TYR A 320 -1.03 9.20 -15.97
C TYR A 320 -1.74 7.94 -16.45
N THR A 321 -2.51 7.28 -15.59
CA THR A 321 -3.31 6.10 -15.97
C THR A 321 -4.32 6.44 -17.07
N PHE A 322 -5.00 7.60 -16.97
CA PHE A 322 -5.94 8.05 -18.00
C PHE A 322 -5.26 8.51 -19.30
N MET A 323 -3.97 8.85 -19.24
CA MET A 323 -3.15 9.14 -20.42
C MET A 323 -2.45 7.91 -21.00
N GLU A 324 -2.71 6.74 -20.45
CA GLU A 324 -2.06 5.47 -20.82
C GLU A 324 -0.54 5.45 -20.57
N GLU A 325 -0.01 6.38 -19.80
CA GLU A 325 1.39 6.44 -19.37
C GLU A 325 1.63 5.53 -18.16
N MET A 326 1.49 4.21 -18.38
CA MET A 326 1.41 3.22 -17.31
C MET A 326 2.67 3.15 -16.44
N GLN A 327 3.86 3.37 -17.01
CA GLN A 327 5.11 3.34 -16.25
C GLN A 327 5.17 4.50 -15.24
N ASN A 328 4.86 5.73 -15.68
CA ASN A 328 4.80 6.90 -14.81
C ASN A 328 3.73 6.74 -13.72
N ALA A 329 2.59 6.14 -14.07
CA ALA A 329 1.52 5.85 -13.11
C ALA A 329 2.00 4.86 -12.02
N VAL A 330 2.72 3.80 -12.39
CA VAL A 330 3.24 2.81 -11.44
C VAL A 330 4.27 3.44 -10.50
N GLU A 331 5.19 4.25 -11.02
CA GLU A 331 6.20 4.95 -10.21
C GLU A 331 5.55 5.88 -9.18
N ASP A 332 4.57 6.67 -9.61
CA ASP A 332 3.82 7.57 -8.74
C ASP A 332 3.01 6.81 -7.67
N TYR A 333 2.33 5.73 -8.03
CA TYR A 333 1.62 4.91 -7.06
C TYR A 333 2.55 4.23 -6.06
N GLN A 334 3.73 3.75 -6.49
CA GLN A 334 4.72 3.18 -5.58
C GLN A 334 5.23 4.23 -4.59
N ARG A 335 5.49 5.45 -5.06
CA ARG A 335 5.91 6.54 -4.20
C ARG A 335 4.81 6.94 -3.22
N ALA A 336 3.56 7.08 -3.70
CA ALA A 336 2.40 7.35 -2.83
C ALA A 336 2.23 6.25 -1.76
N ALA A 337 2.33 4.98 -2.15
CA ALA A 337 2.24 3.85 -1.23
C ALA A 337 3.33 3.89 -0.15
N SER A 338 4.59 4.18 -0.53
CA SER A 338 5.68 4.32 0.43
C SER A 338 5.39 5.39 1.47
N ILE A 339 4.96 6.58 1.02
CA ILE A 339 4.69 7.71 1.90
C ILE A 339 3.46 7.45 2.79
N PHE A 340 2.35 6.93 2.23
CA PHE A 340 1.17 6.56 3.04
C PHE A 340 1.50 5.48 4.08
N CYS A 341 2.37 4.54 3.75
CA CYS A 341 2.87 3.54 4.69
C CYS A 341 3.67 4.18 5.83
N GLU A 342 4.56 5.14 5.51
CA GLU A 342 5.34 5.90 6.51
C GLU A 342 4.44 6.77 7.40
N GLN A 343 3.37 7.33 6.83
CA GLN A 343 2.39 8.18 7.52
C GLN A 343 1.31 7.37 8.27
N GLU A 344 1.32 6.05 8.18
CA GLU A 344 0.31 5.15 8.78
C GLU A 344 -1.11 5.35 8.24
N ASP A 345 -1.25 5.95 7.06
CA ASP A 345 -2.54 6.11 6.38
C ASP A 345 -2.90 4.85 5.59
N TRP A 346 -3.37 3.85 6.33
CA TRP A 346 -3.68 2.52 5.80
C TRP A 346 -4.83 2.50 4.81
N GLN A 347 -5.76 3.44 4.95
CA GLN A 347 -6.89 3.53 4.04
C GLN A 347 -6.45 3.97 2.64
N ASN A 348 -5.69 5.06 2.55
CA ASN A 348 -5.17 5.55 1.29
C ASN A 348 -4.10 4.61 0.72
N TYR A 349 -3.27 4.01 1.58
CA TYR A 349 -2.34 2.96 1.18
C TYR A 349 -3.05 1.82 0.43
N GLN A 350 -4.16 1.30 0.99
CA GLN A 350 -4.93 0.23 0.34
C GLN A 350 -5.55 0.65 -1.00
N GLN A 351 -5.99 1.91 -1.12
CA GLN A 351 -6.48 2.46 -2.38
C GLN A 351 -5.39 2.45 -3.46
N VAL A 352 -4.18 2.85 -3.10
CA VAL A 352 -3.03 2.86 -4.02
C VAL A 352 -2.69 1.44 -4.47
N LEU A 353 -2.64 0.47 -3.55
CA LEU A 353 -2.40 -0.94 -3.89
C LEU A 353 -3.44 -1.48 -4.87
N ASN A 354 -4.72 -1.18 -4.64
CA ASN A 354 -5.79 -1.58 -5.55
C ASN A 354 -5.63 -0.98 -6.96
N SER A 355 -5.10 0.26 -7.04
CA SER A 355 -4.81 0.93 -8.32
C SER A 355 -3.63 0.29 -9.04
N LEU A 356 -2.55 -0.05 -8.32
CA LEU A 356 -1.40 -0.79 -8.84
C LEU A 356 -1.82 -2.17 -9.37
N GLU A 357 -2.65 -2.89 -8.63
CA GLU A 357 -3.15 -4.21 -9.06
C GLU A 357 -3.96 -4.14 -10.35
N LYS A 358 -4.80 -3.11 -10.50
CA LYS A 358 -5.55 -2.87 -11.73
C LYS A 358 -4.62 -2.67 -12.93
N ILE A 359 -3.61 -1.79 -12.81
CA ILE A 359 -2.66 -1.53 -13.91
C ILE A 359 -1.90 -2.80 -14.29
N GLN A 360 -1.45 -3.59 -13.31
CA GLN A 360 -0.70 -4.82 -13.58
C GLN A 360 -1.53 -5.87 -14.29
N LYS A 361 -2.84 -5.96 -14.00
CA LYS A 361 -3.76 -6.86 -14.74
C LYS A 361 -3.93 -6.46 -16.21
N PHE A 362 -3.75 -5.19 -16.53
CA PHE A 362 -3.89 -4.65 -17.89
C PHE A 362 -2.54 -4.41 -18.58
N SER A 363 -1.39 -4.70 -17.92
CA SER A 363 -0.08 -4.51 -18.54
C SER A 363 0.16 -5.50 -19.67
N PRO A 364 0.86 -5.09 -20.76
CA PRO A 364 1.23 -6.00 -21.85
C PRO A 364 2.04 -7.21 -21.38
N GLU A 365 2.80 -7.07 -20.30
CA GLU A 365 3.61 -8.12 -19.70
C GLU A 365 2.76 -9.17 -18.96
N SER A 366 1.73 -8.76 -18.25
CA SER A 366 0.79 -9.68 -17.60
C SER A 366 -0.05 -10.44 -18.64
N LYS A 367 -0.41 -9.78 -19.75
CA LYS A 367 -1.04 -10.44 -20.91
C LYS A 367 -0.12 -11.48 -21.51
N LYS A 368 1.15 -11.12 -21.80
CA LYS A 368 2.16 -12.08 -22.31
C LYS A 368 2.41 -13.25 -21.37
N GLN A 369 2.44 -12.99 -20.06
CA GLN A 369 2.66 -14.03 -19.06
C GLN A 369 1.45 -14.96 -18.95
N LYS A 370 0.23 -14.42 -19.02
CA LYS A 370 -1.01 -15.19 -19.03
C LYS A 370 -1.16 -16.01 -20.31
N ASP A 371 -0.85 -15.42 -21.46
CA ASP A 371 -0.81 -16.12 -22.75
C ASP A 371 0.23 -17.25 -22.77
N ASN A 372 1.43 -17.02 -22.22
CA ASN A 372 2.45 -18.06 -22.06
C ASN A 372 1.98 -19.19 -21.13
N LEU A 373 1.32 -18.86 -20.04
CA LEU A 373 0.79 -19.86 -19.09
C LEU A 373 -0.31 -20.71 -19.75
N LEU A 374 -1.23 -20.07 -20.49
CA LEU A 374 -2.27 -20.76 -21.25
C LEU A 374 -1.69 -21.64 -22.35
N ARG A 375 -0.70 -21.16 -23.09
CA ARG A 375 0.02 -21.96 -24.11
C ARG A 375 0.73 -23.16 -23.48
N GLN A 376 1.40 -23.00 -22.33
CA GLN A 376 2.04 -24.12 -21.63
C GLN A 376 1.01 -25.12 -21.07
N ARG A 377 -0.15 -24.63 -20.59
CA ARG A 377 -1.25 -25.48 -20.10
C ARG A 377 -1.86 -26.28 -21.25
N LEU A 378 -2.11 -25.63 -22.39
CA LEU A 378 -2.61 -26.24 -23.60
C LEU A 378 -1.62 -27.33 -24.15
N LEU A 379 -0.33 -27.00 -24.19
CA LEU A 379 0.72 -27.94 -24.63
C LEU A 379 0.73 -29.21 -23.75
N ARG A 380 0.56 -29.09 -22.45
CA ARG A 380 0.43 -30.24 -21.52
C ARG A 380 -0.81 -31.08 -21.84
N LEU A 381 -1.92 -30.42 -22.15
CA LEU A 381 -3.19 -31.10 -22.45
C LEU A 381 -3.14 -31.87 -23.77
N VAL A 382 -2.38 -31.40 -24.75
CA VAL A 382 -2.21 -32.09 -26.05
C VAL A 382 -0.95 -32.96 -26.13
N GLY A 383 -0.35 -33.31 -24.97
CA GLY A 383 0.82 -34.22 -24.94
C GLY A 383 2.12 -33.65 -25.50
N GLY A 384 2.27 -32.32 -25.51
CA GLY A 384 3.47 -31.62 -25.95
C GLY A 384 3.49 -31.28 -27.47
N TYR A 385 2.46 -31.64 -28.23
CA TYR A 385 2.41 -31.44 -29.67
C TYR A 385 1.70 -30.14 -30.04
N TRP A 386 2.47 -29.08 -30.32
CA TRP A 386 1.92 -27.77 -30.69
C TRP A 386 1.05 -27.77 -31.93
N GLU A 387 1.35 -28.63 -32.90
CA GLU A 387 0.54 -28.79 -34.14
C GLU A 387 -0.91 -29.21 -33.85
N ILE A 388 -1.12 -30.03 -32.82
CA ILE A 388 -2.45 -30.43 -32.36
C ILE A 388 -3.15 -29.23 -31.70
N ALA A 389 -2.45 -28.50 -30.83
CA ALA A 389 -2.97 -27.29 -30.20
C ALA A 389 -3.40 -26.28 -31.27
N GLN A 390 -2.59 -26.03 -32.28
CA GLN A 390 -2.88 -25.07 -33.34
C GLN A 390 -4.14 -25.45 -34.12
N ARG A 391 -4.29 -26.72 -34.51
CA ARG A 391 -5.51 -27.20 -35.19
C ARG A 391 -6.78 -26.98 -34.38
N LEU A 392 -6.72 -27.17 -33.05
CA LEU A 392 -7.85 -26.94 -32.18
C LEU A 392 -8.17 -25.45 -32.07
N ILE A 393 -7.15 -24.59 -32.07
CA ILE A 393 -7.31 -23.12 -32.08
C ILE A 393 -7.96 -22.68 -33.38
N ASP A 394 -7.42 -23.14 -34.54
CA ASP A 394 -7.93 -22.79 -35.85
C ASP A 394 -9.40 -23.23 -36.01
N GLN A 395 -9.75 -24.42 -35.52
CA GLN A 395 -11.12 -24.89 -35.49
C GLN A 395 -12.05 -23.98 -34.69
N LYS A 396 -11.55 -23.42 -33.54
CA LYS A 396 -12.34 -22.47 -32.75
C LYS A 396 -12.45 -21.10 -33.45
N GLN A 397 -11.42 -20.69 -34.21
CA GLN A 397 -11.47 -19.48 -35.03
C GLN A 397 -12.55 -19.54 -36.10
N ASP A 398 -12.67 -20.71 -36.73
CA ASP A 398 -13.70 -20.96 -37.76
C ASP A 398 -15.13 -20.92 -37.17
N TYR A 399 -15.31 -21.45 -35.93
CA TYR A 399 -16.62 -21.45 -35.27
C TYR A 399 -17.00 -20.10 -34.64
N TYR A 400 -16.01 -19.34 -34.17
CA TYR A 400 -16.23 -18.08 -33.42
C TYR A 400 -15.31 -16.99 -33.99
N PRO A 401 -15.53 -16.48 -35.19
CA PRO A 401 -14.65 -15.50 -35.82
C PRO A 401 -14.65 -14.17 -35.05
N GLY A 402 -13.48 -13.54 -34.98
CA GLY A 402 -13.31 -12.18 -34.40
C GLY A 402 -13.06 -12.12 -32.90
N MET A 403 -12.86 -13.24 -32.22
CA MET A 403 -12.43 -13.26 -30.81
C MET A 403 -10.91 -13.03 -30.67
N SER A 404 -10.46 -12.71 -29.45
CA SER A 404 -9.03 -12.54 -29.16
C SER A 404 -8.30 -13.88 -29.12
N GLU A 405 -6.99 -13.87 -29.38
CA GLU A 405 -6.13 -15.06 -29.27
C GLU A 405 -6.20 -15.70 -27.87
N GLU A 406 -6.21 -14.87 -26.81
CA GLU A 406 -6.38 -15.32 -25.43
C GLU A 406 -7.71 -16.08 -25.24
N TRP A 407 -8.79 -15.60 -25.85
CA TRP A 407 -10.09 -16.25 -25.77
C TRP A 407 -10.06 -17.65 -26.42
N TYR A 408 -9.41 -17.79 -27.59
CA TYR A 408 -9.30 -19.08 -28.25
C TYR A 408 -8.46 -20.07 -27.44
N LEU A 409 -7.33 -19.63 -26.90
CA LEU A 409 -6.47 -20.46 -26.05
C LEU A 409 -7.22 -20.95 -24.81
N GLN A 410 -7.92 -20.05 -24.12
CA GLN A 410 -8.71 -20.39 -22.92
C GLN A 410 -9.85 -21.37 -23.29
N LYS A 411 -10.56 -21.10 -24.38
CA LYS A 411 -11.67 -21.92 -24.81
C LYS A 411 -11.27 -23.34 -25.17
N VAL A 412 -10.13 -23.53 -25.83
CA VAL A 412 -9.58 -24.86 -26.15
C VAL A 412 -9.14 -25.59 -24.89
N VAL A 413 -8.49 -24.89 -23.96
CA VAL A 413 -8.11 -25.46 -22.64
C VAL A 413 -9.34 -25.94 -21.89
N ASP A 414 -10.38 -25.10 -21.75
CA ASP A 414 -11.60 -25.43 -21.03
C ASP A 414 -12.34 -26.64 -21.62
N ASP A 415 -12.38 -26.72 -22.96
CA ASP A 415 -13.03 -27.83 -23.66
C ASP A 415 -12.24 -29.14 -23.45
N LEU A 416 -10.91 -29.12 -23.56
CA LEU A 416 -10.05 -30.30 -23.34
C LEU A 416 -10.07 -30.77 -21.87
N GLU A 417 -10.21 -29.86 -20.91
CA GLU A 417 -10.33 -30.23 -19.47
C GLU A 417 -11.69 -30.83 -19.16
N ARG A 418 -12.75 -30.35 -19.79
CA ARG A 418 -14.10 -30.92 -19.66
C ARG A 418 -14.15 -32.34 -20.20
N ASP A 419 -13.52 -32.59 -21.36
CA ASP A 419 -13.49 -33.92 -21.99
C ASP A 419 -12.65 -34.94 -21.20
N ARG A 420 -11.72 -34.49 -20.35
CA ARG A 420 -10.92 -35.35 -19.46
C ARG A 420 -11.58 -35.61 -18.11
N GLY A 421 -12.56 -34.79 -17.71
CA GLY A 421 -13.29 -34.93 -16.44
C GLY A 421 -14.60 -35.71 -16.56
N SER A 422 -14.97 -36.11 -17.75
CA SER A 422 -16.07 -37.02 -18.08
C SER A 422 -15.52 -38.43 -18.38
#